data_1ef435a75bcbc24a5b5ffee815daa11b
#
_entry.id   1ef435a75bcbc24a5b5ffee815daa11b
#
_cell.length_a   1.000
_cell.length_b   1.000
_cell.length_c   1.000
_cell.angle_alpha   90.00
_cell.angle_beta   90.00
_cell.angle_gamma   90.00
#
_symmetry.space_group_name_H-M   'P 1'
#
loop_
_entity.id
_entity.type
_entity.pdbx_description
1 polymer ?
#
loop_
_entity_poly.entity_id
_entity_poly.type
_entity_poly.pdbx_seq_one_letter_code
_entity_poly.pdbx_strand_id
1 'polypeptide(L)'
;VFGGFAANELASRIDDSKAKLLVTASCGYEPGRTVLYKPLVNKALELANHKPDKCIIFQREKDKAELDSKIDITWEDAHKNAKPAECEKMNANDYAYILYTSGTTGLPKGIVRDIGGHIVALKWTMKNIYNINQDDVWWSASDIGWIVGHSYIVYAPLFYGCTTVLFEGKPVGTPDAGVFWRVISEHKVKSLFTAPTAIRAIKKEDPNGEFFKKYDLSKFDKLFLAGERADPDTIKWFEKLSNSPVIDHWWQTETSWAITSDCTGIESFPVKYGSAFKPVPGYDLKVLNSEGKEVGPGKMGDIVVKLPLPPGLFQHFGGQIKI
;
A
#
# COMPACT_ATOMS: atom_id res chain seq x y z
N VAL A 1 -1.24 5.85 9.34
CA VAL A 1 -1.61 7.20 8.86
C VAL A 1 -0.52 7.72 7.96
N PHE A 2 -0.87 8.24 6.78
CA PHE A 2 0.09 8.84 5.86
C PHE A 2 0.74 10.10 6.48
N GLY A 3 2.08 10.19 6.40
CA GLY A 3 2.85 11.26 7.05
C GLY A 3 2.60 12.68 6.52
N GLY A 4 1.88 12.83 5.40
CA GLY A 4 1.46 14.12 4.85
C GLY A 4 0.11 14.62 5.33
N PHE A 5 -0.59 13.91 6.22
CA PHE A 5 -1.89 14.35 6.71
C PHE A 5 -1.78 15.49 7.74
N ALA A 6 -2.80 16.34 7.77
CA ALA A 6 -2.91 17.41 8.75
C ALA A 6 -3.24 16.89 10.17
N ALA A 7 -3.01 17.70 11.19
CA ALA A 7 -3.18 17.31 12.58
C ALA A 7 -4.63 16.90 12.94
N ASN A 8 -5.64 17.55 12.38
CA ASN A 8 -7.05 17.20 12.57
C ASN A 8 -7.39 15.79 12.04
N GLU A 9 -6.73 15.38 10.94
CA GLU A 9 -6.90 14.04 10.39
C GLU A 9 -6.34 12.96 11.31
N LEU A 10 -5.21 13.22 11.95
CA LEU A 10 -4.65 12.33 12.96
C LEU A 10 -5.52 12.32 14.22
N ALA A 11 -5.99 13.49 14.68
CA ALA A 11 -6.85 13.62 15.85
C ALA A 11 -8.15 12.79 15.71
N SER A 12 -8.83 12.90 14.57
CA SER A 12 -10.06 12.14 14.33
C SER A 12 -9.85 10.62 14.35
N ARG A 13 -8.68 10.15 13.88
CA ARG A 13 -8.33 8.72 13.92
C ARG A 13 -7.99 8.23 15.33
N ILE A 14 -7.32 9.07 16.11
CA ILE A 14 -7.08 8.79 17.54
C ILE A 14 -8.41 8.67 18.28
N ASP A 15 -9.35 9.58 18.01
CA ASP A 15 -10.67 9.60 18.63
C ASP A 15 -11.52 8.38 18.25
N ASP A 16 -11.52 7.99 16.97
CA ASP A 16 -12.32 6.86 16.49
C ASP A 16 -11.73 5.52 16.96
N SER A 17 -10.41 5.34 16.82
CA SER A 17 -9.75 4.07 17.18
C SER A 17 -9.56 3.85 18.68
N LYS A 18 -9.72 4.91 19.50
CA LYS A 18 -9.38 4.88 20.92
C LYS A 18 -7.97 4.34 21.19
N ALA A 19 -7.03 4.76 20.36
CA ALA A 19 -5.65 4.27 20.38
C ALA A 19 -5.02 4.45 21.78
N LYS A 20 -4.46 3.38 22.32
CA LYS A 20 -3.72 3.41 23.60
C LYS A 20 -2.29 3.91 23.42
N LEU A 21 -1.69 3.58 22.29
CA LEU A 21 -0.33 3.99 21.93
C LEU A 21 -0.32 4.70 20.59
N LEU A 22 0.49 5.73 20.50
CA LEU A 22 0.85 6.37 19.23
C LEU A 22 2.33 6.10 18.96
N VAL A 23 2.66 5.58 17.79
CA VAL A 23 4.05 5.34 17.38
C VAL A 23 4.36 6.23 16.18
N THR A 24 5.44 7.01 16.27
CA THR A 24 5.84 7.93 15.20
C THR A 24 7.37 8.12 15.18
N ALA A 25 7.86 8.87 14.21
CA ALA A 25 9.24 9.35 14.19
C ALA A 25 9.29 10.86 14.47
N SER A 26 10.47 11.37 14.84
CA SER A 26 10.70 12.80 15.00
C SER A 26 10.47 13.56 13.69
N CYS A 27 10.88 12.97 12.55
CA CYS A 27 10.74 13.56 11.23
C CYS A 27 10.69 12.51 10.11
N GLY A 28 10.24 12.93 8.92
CA GLY A 28 10.39 12.21 7.66
C GLY A 28 11.37 12.90 6.72
N TYR A 29 11.97 12.15 5.80
CA TYR A 29 12.88 12.69 4.79
C TYR A 29 12.17 12.80 3.45
N GLU A 30 12.22 13.99 2.87
CA GLU A 30 11.76 14.29 1.51
C GLU A 30 12.93 14.86 0.70
N PRO A 31 12.91 14.79 -0.64
CA PRO A 31 13.92 15.43 -1.46
C PRO A 31 14.09 16.90 -1.08
N GLY A 32 15.30 17.26 -0.65
CA GLY A 32 15.66 18.65 -0.31
C GLY A 32 15.07 19.21 1.00
N ARG A 33 14.30 18.45 1.78
CA ARG A 33 13.72 18.92 3.06
C ARG A 33 13.48 17.83 4.07
N THR A 34 13.36 18.22 5.34
CA THR A 34 12.87 17.38 6.44
C THR A 34 11.44 17.80 6.79
N VAL A 35 10.57 16.83 7.03
CA VAL A 35 9.19 17.07 7.49
C VAL A 35 9.11 16.70 8.96
N LEU A 36 8.85 17.68 9.81
CA LEU A 36 8.75 17.48 11.26
C LEU A 36 7.41 16.84 11.64
N TYR A 37 7.44 15.64 12.23
CA TYR A 37 6.21 14.96 12.64
C TYR A 37 5.76 15.34 14.06
N LYS A 38 6.70 15.58 14.99
CA LYS A 38 6.34 15.86 16.38
C LYS A 38 5.44 17.08 16.58
N PRO A 39 5.67 18.24 15.93
CA PRO A 39 4.75 19.37 16.03
C PRO A 39 3.33 19.04 15.55
N LEU A 40 3.21 18.23 14.50
CA LEU A 40 1.94 17.77 13.96
C LEU A 40 1.23 16.82 14.95
N VAL A 41 1.98 15.89 15.55
CA VAL A 41 1.50 14.98 16.59
C VAL A 41 1.03 15.74 17.82
N ASN A 42 1.80 16.72 18.31
CA ASN A 42 1.40 17.55 19.44
C ASN A 42 0.08 18.26 19.17
N LYS A 43 -0.06 18.86 17.98
CA LYS A 43 -1.30 19.53 17.60
C LYS A 43 -2.48 18.55 17.49
N ALA A 44 -2.26 17.35 16.99
CA ALA A 44 -3.28 16.32 16.94
C ALA A 44 -3.72 15.87 18.34
N LEU A 45 -2.78 15.71 19.27
CA LEU A 45 -3.06 15.38 20.67
C LEU A 45 -3.83 16.50 21.40
N GLU A 46 -3.58 17.77 21.07
CA GLU A 46 -4.38 18.88 21.59
C GLU A 46 -5.83 18.80 21.11
N LEU A 47 -6.05 18.53 19.81
CA LEU A 47 -7.35 18.51 19.15
C LEU A 47 -8.18 17.27 19.50
N ALA A 48 -7.55 16.12 19.69
CA ALA A 48 -8.24 14.86 20.00
C ALA A 48 -8.93 14.90 21.34
N ASN A 49 -10.15 14.34 21.45
CA ASN A 49 -10.86 14.15 22.72
C ASN A 49 -10.26 12.98 23.51
N HIS A 50 -9.93 11.87 22.83
CA HIS A 50 -9.23 10.74 23.42
C HIS A 50 -7.73 11.00 23.47
N LYS A 51 -7.09 10.62 24.58
CA LYS A 51 -5.64 10.75 24.74
C LYS A 51 -5.02 9.37 24.84
N PRO A 52 -4.05 9.03 23.96
CA PRO A 52 -3.25 7.83 24.12
C PRO A 52 -2.48 7.82 25.44
N ASP A 53 -2.23 6.66 25.99
CA ASP A 53 -1.46 6.51 27.23
C ASP A 53 0.01 6.95 27.05
N LYS A 54 0.60 6.62 25.88
CA LYS A 54 1.97 6.97 25.51
C LYS A 54 2.12 7.23 24.02
N CYS A 55 3.13 8.05 23.73
CA CYS A 55 3.62 8.30 22.37
C CYS A 55 5.06 7.84 22.27
N ILE A 56 5.35 6.84 21.43
CA ILE A 56 6.69 6.30 21.21
C ILE A 56 7.30 7.03 20.01
N ILE A 57 8.45 7.67 20.22
CA ILE A 57 9.12 8.51 19.23
C ILE A 57 10.44 7.87 18.79
N PHE A 58 10.54 7.51 17.51
CA PHE A 58 11.81 7.17 16.90
C PHE A 58 12.56 8.44 16.53
N GLN A 59 13.65 8.73 17.24
CA GLN A 59 14.45 9.93 17.02
C GLN A 59 15.36 9.75 15.80
N ARG A 60 15.10 10.51 14.74
CA ARG A 60 15.90 10.49 13.52
C ARG A 60 17.05 11.50 13.59
N GLU A 61 18.20 11.13 13.01
CA GLU A 61 19.44 11.90 13.15
C GLU A 61 19.38 13.34 12.60
N LYS A 62 18.70 13.54 11.47
CA LYS A 62 18.63 14.87 10.82
C LYS A 62 17.87 15.90 11.64
N ASP A 63 16.88 15.45 12.41
CA ASP A 63 16.05 16.34 13.20
C ASP A 63 15.46 15.58 14.39
N LYS A 64 15.94 15.90 15.58
CA LYS A 64 15.46 15.32 16.83
C LYS A 64 14.37 16.18 17.41
N ALA A 65 13.28 15.56 17.86
CA ALA A 65 12.17 16.25 18.48
C ALA A 65 12.39 16.47 19.97
N GLU A 66 11.91 17.58 20.48
CA GLU A 66 11.72 17.77 21.93
C GLU A 66 10.59 16.87 22.43
N LEU A 67 10.82 16.21 23.57
CA LEU A 67 9.88 15.23 24.14
C LEU A 67 9.19 15.82 25.38
N ASP A 68 7.88 15.61 25.47
CA ASP A 68 7.11 15.83 26.69
C ASP A 68 7.19 14.54 27.54
N SER A 69 7.94 14.56 28.65
CA SER A 69 8.14 13.41 29.53
C SER A 69 6.85 12.84 30.14
N LYS A 70 5.74 13.55 30.05
CA LYS A 70 4.44 13.07 30.55
C LYS A 70 3.84 12.00 29.66
N ILE A 71 4.02 12.15 28.33
CA ILE A 71 3.39 11.26 27.35
C ILE A 71 4.42 10.58 26.42
N ASP A 72 5.53 11.26 26.10
CA ASP A 72 6.51 10.75 25.12
C ASP A 72 7.52 9.83 25.79
N ILE A 73 7.95 8.82 25.03
CA ILE A 73 9.05 7.91 25.34
C ILE A 73 9.85 7.68 24.07
N THR A 74 11.17 7.58 24.15
CA THR A 74 11.98 7.24 23.00
C THR A 74 11.77 5.80 22.56
N TRP A 75 12.03 5.50 21.28
CA TRP A 75 12.01 4.13 20.77
C TRP A 75 13.02 3.24 21.54
N GLU A 76 14.19 3.77 21.84
CA GLU A 76 15.25 3.10 22.58
C GLU A 76 14.81 2.76 24.00
N ASP A 77 14.22 3.71 24.71
CA ASP A 77 13.74 3.49 26.09
C ASP A 77 12.56 2.49 26.13
N ALA A 78 11.68 2.52 25.11
CA ALA A 78 10.59 1.56 25.00
C ALA A 78 11.09 0.11 24.88
N HIS A 79 12.28 -0.10 24.26
CA HIS A 79 12.88 -1.43 24.10
C HIS A 79 13.83 -1.83 25.23
N LYS A 80 14.41 -0.88 25.95
CA LYS A 80 15.50 -1.12 26.92
C LYS A 80 15.22 -2.23 27.93
N ASN A 81 13.99 -2.33 28.38
CA ASN A 81 13.57 -3.31 29.37
C ASN A 81 12.49 -4.28 28.81
N ALA A 82 12.26 -4.26 27.51
CA ALA A 82 11.29 -5.15 26.88
C ALA A 82 11.79 -6.59 26.91
N LYS A 83 10.91 -7.50 27.26
CA LYS A 83 11.16 -8.95 27.18
C LYS A 83 10.52 -9.51 25.91
N PRO A 84 11.05 -10.60 25.34
CA PRO A 84 10.35 -11.32 24.29
C PRO A 84 8.94 -11.66 24.75
N ALA A 85 7.97 -11.39 23.90
CA ALA A 85 6.58 -11.78 24.12
C ALA A 85 6.23 -12.96 23.23
N GLU A 86 5.48 -13.90 23.76
CA GLU A 86 4.90 -14.98 22.97
C GLU A 86 3.89 -14.41 21.96
N CYS A 87 3.75 -15.09 20.83
CA CYS A 87 2.78 -14.72 19.82
C CYS A 87 1.36 -14.95 20.36
N GLU A 88 0.52 -13.91 20.33
CA GLU A 88 -0.87 -14.04 20.77
C GLU A 88 -1.64 -14.98 19.83
N LYS A 89 -2.42 -15.89 20.41
CA LYS A 89 -3.27 -16.83 19.67
C LYS A 89 -4.56 -16.12 19.26
N MET A 90 -4.75 -15.98 17.95
CA MET A 90 -5.89 -15.28 17.38
C MET A 90 -6.79 -16.24 16.59
N ASN A 91 -8.09 -15.98 16.59
CA ASN A 91 -9.01 -16.66 15.70
C ASN A 91 -8.98 -16.05 14.29
N ALA A 92 -9.39 -16.84 13.30
CA ALA A 92 -9.44 -16.37 11.92
C ALA A 92 -10.34 -15.14 11.72
N ASN A 93 -11.38 -14.99 12.53
CA ASN A 93 -12.32 -13.88 12.47
C ASN A 93 -11.94 -12.68 13.38
N ASP A 94 -10.84 -12.78 14.13
CA ASP A 94 -10.34 -11.65 14.92
C ASP A 94 -9.79 -10.56 14.00
N TYR A 95 -9.74 -9.33 14.48
CA TYR A 95 -9.33 -8.19 13.70
C TYR A 95 -7.80 -8.07 13.59
N ALA A 96 -7.30 -7.90 12.36
CA ALA A 96 -5.89 -7.68 12.09
C ALA A 96 -5.51 -6.20 12.26
N TYR A 97 -6.27 -5.32 11.63
CA TYR A 97 -6.03 -3.87 11.66
C TYR A 97 -7.25 -3.06 11.20
N ILE A 98 -7.19 -1.76 11.46
CA ILE A 98 -8.10 -0.75 10.92
C ILE A 98 -7.30 0.18 10.02
N LEU A 99 -7.71 0.36 8.76
CA LEU A 99 -7.13 1.32 7.84
C LEU A 99 -8.17 2.36 7.44
N TYR A 100 -7.84 3.63 7.63
CA TYR A 100 -8.76 4.73 7.36
C TYR A 100 -8.68 5.21 5.91
N THR A 101 -9.86 5.43 5.30
CA THR A 101 -10.03 6.07 3.99
C THR A 101 -10.66 7.45 4.16
N SER A 102 -10.48 8.32 3.16
CA SER A 102 -11.23 9.57 3.04
C SER A 102 -12.67 9.22 2.66
N GLY A 103 -13.56 9.14 3.65
CA GLY A 103 -14.97 8.81 3.40
C GLY A 103 -15.66 9.82 2.46
N THR A 104 -16.62 9.35 1.68
CA THR A 104 -17.47 10.17 0.78
C THR A 104 -18.26 11.24 1.53
N THR A 105 -18.42 11.10 2.85
CA THR A 105 -19.14 12.01 3.74
C THR A 105 -18.24 13.02 4.45
N GLY A 106 -16.96 13.09 4.11
CA GLY A 106 -15.98 13.99 4.74
C GLY A 106 -15.37 13.48 6.05
N LEU A 107 -15.94 12.45 6.68
CA LEU A 107 -15.34 11.81 7.85
C LEU A 107 -14.55 10.55 7.43
N PRO A 108 -13.37 10.32 8.02
CA PRO A 108 -12.60 9.10 7.76
C PRO A 108 -13.41 7.85 8.10
N LYS A 109 -13.38 6.85 7.22
CA LYS A 109 -14.00 5.54 7.47
C LYS A 109 -12.91 4.53 7.79
N GLY A 110 -12.97 3.90 8.96
CA GLY A 110 -12.07 2.83 9.36
C GLY A 110 -12.49 1.51 8.73
N ILE A 111 -11.67 0.98 7.83
CA ILE A 111 -11.87 -0.32 7.19
C ILE A 111 -11.25 -1.38 8.09
N VAL A 112 -12.07 -2.27 8.62
CA VAL A 112 -11.65 -3.34 9.54
C VAL A 112 -11.40 -4.63 8.76
N ARG A 113 -10.24 -5.25 8.99
CA ARG A 113 -9.83 -6.53 8.39
C ARG A 113 -9.82 -7.65 9.40
N ASP A 114 -10.29 -8.83 8.97
CA ASP A 114 -10.07 -10.08 9.68
C ASP A 114 -8.68 -10.67 9.37
N ILE A 115 -8.23 -11.57 10.23
CA ILE A 115 -6.92 -12.23 10.09
C ILE A 115 -6.97 -13.31 9.00
N GLY A 116 -7.91 -14.24 9.14
CA GLY A 116 -7.93 -15.46 8.30
C GLY A 116 -8.21 -15.19 6.83
N GLY A 117 -9.26 -14.41 6.54
CA GLY A 117 -9.62 -14.05 5.17
C GLY A 117 -8.51 -13.25 4.49
N HIS A 118 -7.88 -12.32 5.24
CA HIS A 118 -6.78 -11.52 4.73
C HIS A 118 -5.55 -12.36 4.37
N ILE A 119 -5.13 -13.29 5.24
CA ILE A 119 -4.01 -14.21 4.96
C ILE A 119 -4.28 -15.05 3.72
N VAL A 120 -5.48 -15.65 3.63
CA VAL A 120 -5.85 -16.52 2.49
C VAL A 120 -5.79 -15.74 1.17
N ALA A 121 -6.42 -14.57 1.13
CA ALA A 121 -6.45 -13.73 -0.06
C ALA A 121 -5.04 -13.27 -0.48
N LEU A 122 -4.24 -12.75 0.44
CA LEU A 122 -2.91 -12.25 0.12
C LEU A 122 -1.94 -13.36 -0.32
N LYS A 123 -1.97 -14.52 0.32
CA LYS A 123 -1.17 -15.67 -0.13
C LYS A 123 -1.57 -16.13 -1.54
N TRP A 124 -2.88 -16.14 -1.81
CA TRP A 124 -3.40 -16.49 -3.13
C TRP A 124 -2.93 -15.48 -4.19
N THR A 125 -2.98 -14.19 -3.91
CA THR A 125 -2.58 -13.15 -4.86
C THR A 125 -1.09 -13.19 -5.19
N MET A 126 -0.21 -13.43 -4.20
CA MET A 126 1.24 -13.52 -4.44
C MET A 126 1.57 -14.61 -5.46
N LYS A 127 0.94 -15.76 -5.35
CA LYS A 127 1.15 -16.87 -6.28
C LYS A 127 0.48 -16.62 -7.63
N ASN A 128 -0.81 -16.28 -7.63
CA ASN A 128 -1.66 -16.41 -8.83
C ASN A 128 -1.75 -15.09 -9.64
N ILE A 129 -1.71 -13.94 -8.98
CA ILE A 129 -1.68 -12.65 -9.68
C ILE A 129 -0.23 -12.26 -10.01
N TYR A 130 0.63 -12.25 -8.99
CA TYR A 130 1.99 -11.69 -9.12
C TYR A 130 3.04 -12.71 -9.57
N ASN A 131 2.72 -14.00 -9.58
CA ASN A 131 3.62 -15.09 -9.97
C ASN A 131 4.95 -15.09 -9.18
N ILE A 132 4.85 -14.86 -7.87
CA ILE A 132 5.99 -14.83 -6.95
C ILE A 132 6.16 -16.18 -6.28
N ASN A 133 7.40 -16.64 -6.16
CA ASN A 133 7.80 -17.81 -5.37
C ASN A 133 8.49 -17.36 -4.07
N GLN A 134 8.70 -18.28 -3.13
CA GLN A 134 9.30 -17.97 -1.83
C GLN A 134 10.74 -17.45 -1.92
N ASP A 135 11.50 -17.90 -2.94
CA ASP A 135 12.88 -17.45 -3.15
C ASP A 135 13.00 -16.14 -3.95
N ASP A 136 11.88 -15.61 -4.44
CA ASP A 136 11.87 -14.37 -5.22
C ASP A 136 11.94 -13.14 -4.31
N VAL A 137 12.44 -12.04 -4.87
CA VAL A 137 12.41 -10.73 -4.23
C VAL A 137 11.28 -9.91 -4.83
N TRP A 138 10.37 -9.49 -3.98
CA TRP A 138 9.23 -8.65 -4.29
C TRP A 138 9.47 -7.21 -3.83
N TRP A 139 9.08 -6.24 -4.63
CA TRP A 139 9.10 -4.84 -4.21
C TRP A 139 7.79 -4.13 -4.53
N SER A 140 7.10 -3.68 -3.49
CA SER A 140 6.00 -2.73 -3.61
C SER A 140 6.51 -1.33 -3.24
N ALA A 141 6.79 -0.51 -4.26
CA ALA A 141 7.26 0.86 -4.08
C ALA A 141 6.07 1.80 -3.85
N SER A 142 5.54 1.76 -2.64
CA SER A 142 4.41 2.55 -2.16
C SER A 142 4.64 2.99 -0.72
N ASP A 143 3.79 3.88 -0.22
CA ASP A 143 3.82 4.29 1.18
C ASP A 143 3.06 3.28 2.05
N ILE A 144 3.64 2.94 3.22
CA ILE A 144 3.06 1.98 4.15
C ILE A 144 1.73 2.45 4.75
N GLY A 145 1.46 3.75 4.72
CA GLY A 145 0.19 4.34 5.18
C GLY A 145 -1.01 4.08 4.26
N TRP A 146 -0.78 3.52 3.06
CA TRP A 146 -1.84 3.13 2.13
C TRP A 146 -2.11 1.63 2.16
N ILE A 147 -3.25 1.21 1.60
CA ILE A 147 -3.61 -0.21 1.52
C ILE A 147 -2.56 -1.05 0.77
N VAL A 148 -1.94 -0.49 -0.27
CA VAL A 148 -0.84 -1.15 -0.99
C VAL A 148 0.31 -1.47 -0.04
N GLY A 149 0.67 -0.54 0.84
CA GLY A 149 1.72 -0.74 1.83
C GLY A 149 1.36 -1.83 2.82
N HIS A 150 0.16 -1.80 3.41
CA HIS A 150 -0.31 -2.84 4.32
C HIS A 150 -0.32 -4.20 3.62
N SER A 151 -1.03 -4.33 2.51
CA SER A 151 -1.18 -5.62 1.83
C SER A 151 0.14 -6.13 1.25
N TYR A 152 0.93 -5.30 0.55
CA TYR A 152 2.00 -5.76 -0.32
C TYR A 152 3.43 -5.29 0.03
N ILE A 153 3.60 -4.47 1.08
CA ILE A 153 4.91 -4.27 1.70
C ILE A 153 5.02 -5.16 2.96
N VAL A 154 3.98 -5.16 3.82
CA VAL A 154 4.02 -5.83 5.12
C VAL A 154 3.48 -7.24 5.04
N TYR A 155 2.17 -7.40 4.77
CA TYR A 155 1.50 -8.68 5.04
C TYR A 155 1.74 -9.75 3.98
N ALA A 156 1.45 -9.47 2.71
CA ALA A 156 1.50 -10.49 1.66
C ALA A 156 2.88 -11.15 1.50
N PRO A 157 3.98 -10.41 1.37
CA PRO A 157 5.30 -11.02 1.23
C PRO A 157 5.68 -11.88 2.42
N LEU A 158 5.40 -11.43 3.65
CA LEU A 158 5.73 -12.15 4.87
C LEU A 158 4.86 -13.39 5.06
N PHE A 159 3.56 -13.32 4.78
CA PHE A 159 2.67 -14.49 4.81
C PHE A 159 3.03 -15.52 3.75
N TYR A 160 3.49 -15.07 2.60
CA TYR A 160 3.89 -15.93 1.51
C TYR A 160 5.28 -16.55 1.73
N GLY A 161 6.15 -15.85 2.46
CA GLY A 161 7.51 -16.27 2.79
C GLY A 161 8.54 -15.89 1.72
N CYS A 162 8.31 -14.83 0.96
CA CYS A 162 9.30 -14.25 0.04
C CYS A 162 10.00 -13.03 0.64
N THR A 163 11.11 -12.62 0.03
CA THR A 163 11.81 -11.41 0.41
C THR A 163 11.05 -10.17 -0.05
N THR A 164 10.90 -9.18 0.82
CA THR A 164 10.29 -7.88 0.51
C THR A 164 11.31 -6.76 0.64
N VAL A 165 11.24 -5.76 -0.24
CA VAL A 165 12.05 -4.54 -0.14
C VAL A 165 11.25 -3.47 0.58
N LEU A 166 11.80 -2.94 1.67
CA LEU A 166 11.32 -1.73 2.34
C LEU A 166 12.24 -0.57 1.95
N PHE A 167 11.68 0.39 1.24
CA PHE A 167 12.44 1.49 0.63
C PHE A 167 11.99 2.85 1.16
N GLU A 168 12.94 3.64 1.63
CA GLU A 168 12.71 5.04 1.95
C GLU A 168 13.30 5.93 0.84
N GLY A 169 12.44 6.50 0.01
CA GLY A 169 12.83 7.36 -1.09
C GLY A 169 11.66 7.68 -2.02
N LYS A 170 11.96 8.40 -3.07
CA LYS A 170 10.99 8.78 -4.12
C LYS A 170 11.48 8.24 -5.46
N PRO A 171 10.60 8.10 -6.46
CA PRO A 171 10.99 7.59 -7.79
C PRO A 171 11.97 8.51 -8.53
N VAL A 172 12.04 9.78 -8.12
CA VAL A 172 12.98 10.79 -8.62
C VAL A 172 13.53 11.62 -7.46
N GLY A 173 14.73 12.19 -7.62
CA GLY A 173 15.36 13.08 -6.63
C GLY A 173 15.93 12.37 -5.38
N THR A 174 16.11 11.03 -5.41
CA THR A 174 16.70 10.25 -4.29
C THR A 174 17.71 9.18 -4.74
N PRO A 175 18.82 9.51 -5.37
CA PRO A 175 19.28 10.85 -5.75
C PRO A 175 18.76 11.32 -7.13
N ASP A 176 18.33 10.40 -8.01
CA ASP A 176 17.95 10.66 -9.40
C ASP A 176 16.85 9.72 -9.89
N ALA A 177 16.49 9.78 -11.19
CA ALA A 177 15.48 8.93 -11.79
C ALA A 177 15.92 7.45 -11.98
N GLY A 178 17.15 7.12 -11.69
CA GLY A 178 17.69 5.77 -11.76
C GLY A 178 17.51 4.96 -10.48
N VAL A 179 17.01 5.56 -9.41
CA VAL A 179 16.96 4.91 -8.10
C VAL A 179 16.15 3.61 -8.10
N PHE A 180 15.03 3.54 -8.82
CA PHE A 180 14.23 2.31 -8.90
C PHE A 180 15.01 1.19 -9.60
N TRP A 181 15.70 1.51 -10.67
CA TRP A 181 16.50 0.54 -11.43
C TRP A 181 17.69 0.05 -10.64
N ARG A 182 18.32 0.93 -9.86
CA ARG A 182 19.39 0.57 -8.93
C ARG A 182 18.90 -0.43 -7.86
N VAL A 183 17.78 -0.13 -7.20
CA VAL A 183 17.19 -1.02 -6.17
C VAL A 183 16.81 -2.38 -6.77
N ILE A 184 16.20 -2.39 -7.95
CA ILE A 184 15.85 -3.65 -8.66
C ILE A 184 17.10 -4.48 -8.94
N SER A 185 18.16 -3.84 -9.43
CA SER A 185 19.44 -4.49 -9.77
C SER A 185 20.16 -5.03 -8.53
N GLU A 186 20.34 -4.18 -7.51
CA GLU A 186 21.08 -4.52 -6.28
C GLU A 186 20.41 -5.66 -5.50
N HIS A 187 19.08 -5.64 -5.42
CA HIS A 187 18.30 -6.63 -4.65
C HIS A 187 17.73 -7.76 -5.49
N LYS A 188 18.03 -7.80 -6.80
CA LYS A 188 17.51 -8.84 -7.71
C LYS A 188 15.98 -8.94 -7.70
N VAL A 189 15.31 -7.80 -7.65
CA VAL A 189 13.85 -7.73 -7.60
C VAL A 189 13.26 -8.37 -8.86
N LYS A 190 12.37 -9.35 -8.66
CA LYS A 190 11.66 -10.02 -9.76
C LYS A 190 10.48 -9.20 -10.26
N SER A 191 9.70 -8.62 -9.37
CA SER A 191 8.53 -7.82 -9.74
C SER A 191 8.42 -6.56 -8.92
N LEU A 192 8.11 -5.46 -9.59
CA LEU A 192 7.83 -4.15 -9.00
C LEU A 192 6.33 -3.87 -9.04
N PHE A 193 5.78 -3.45 -7.91
CA PHE A 193 4.43 -2.89 -7.85
C PHE A 193 4.50 -1.42 -7.41
N THR A 194 3.95 -0.51 -8.22
CA THR A 194 3.94 0.93 -7.89
C THR A 194 2.72 1.64 -8.51
N ALA A 195 2.63 2.95 -8.32
CA ALA A 195 1.61 3.77 -8.96
C ALA A 195 2.06 4.26 -10.34
N PRO A 196 1.15 4.46 -11.30
CA PRO A 196 1.45 5.05 -12.61
C PRO A 196 2.17 6.40 -12.52
N THR A 197 1.84 7.24 -11.52
CA THR A 197 2.51 8.52 -11.24
C THR A 197 4.01 8.36 -11.02
N ALA A 198 4.48 7.29 -10.37
CA ALA A 198 5.89 7.04 -10.14
C ALA A 198 6.64 6.81 -11.48
N ILE A 199 6.06 5.98 -12.34
CA ILE A 199 6.64 5.68 -13.67
C ILE A 199 6.60 6.91 -14.58
N ARG A 200 5.50 7.70 -14.54
CA ARG A 200 5.43 8.97 -15.26
C ARG A 200 6.49 9.97 -14.81
N ALA A 201 6.75 10.06 -13.51
CA ALA A 201 7.80 10.93 -12.99
C ALA A 201 9.18 10.50 -13.49
N ILE A 202 9.49 9.21 -13.47
CA ILE A 202 10.76 8.68 -14.01
C ILE A 202 10.85 8.96 -15.52
N LYS A 203 9.81 8.65 -16.30
CA LYS A 203 9.76 8.91 -17.75
C LYS A 203 9.99 10.38 -18.08
N LYS A 204 9.46 11.30 -17.27
CA LYS A 204 9.65 12.75 -17.46
C LYS A 204 11.10 13.16 -17.29
N GLU A 205 11.79 12.62 -16.29
CA GLU A 205 13.20 12.94 -16.00
C GLU A 205 14.19 12.18 -16.89
N ASP A 206 13.82 10.96 -17.31
CA ASP A 206 14.65 10.08 -18.13
C ASP A 206 13.84 9.47 -19.30
N PRO A 207 13.41 10.29 -20.29
CA PRO A 207 12.54 9.83 -21.38
C PRO A 207 13.18 8.78 -22.28
N ASN A 208 14.51 8.75 -22.37
CA ASN A 208 15.28 7.82 -23.20
C ASN A 208 15.75 6.57 -22.42
N GLY A 209 15.50 6.49 -21.09
CA GLY A 209 15.93 5.38 -20.26
C GLY A 209 17.44 5.27 -20.07
N GLU A 210 18.15 6.41 -20.05
CA GLU A 210 19.61 6.40 -19.89
C GLU A 210 20.05 5.87 -18.53
N PHE A 211 19.24 6.12 -17.47
CA PHE A 211 19.48 5.49 -16.17
C PHE A 211 19.14 4.01 -16.17
N PHE A 212 18.05 3.61 -16.84
CA PHE A 212 17.66 2.20 -16.94
C PHE A 212 18.79 1.33 -17.52
N LYS A 213 19.44 1.81 -18.56
CA LYS A 213 20.54 1.10 -19.27
C LYS A 213 21.80 0.87 -18.41
N LYS A 214 21.94 1.58 -17.27
CA LYS A 214 23.12 1.48 -16.40
C LYS A 214 23.09 0.28 -15.48
N TYR A 215 21.96 -0.39 -15.33
CA TYR A 215 21.75 -1.43 -14.32
C TYR A 215 21.41 -2.78 -14.94
N ASP A 216 21.86 -3.85 -14.28
CA ASP A 216 21.48 -5.23 -14.65
C ASP A 216 20.08 -5.53 -14.11
N LEU A 217 19.11 -5.60 -15.00
CA LEU A 217 17.71 -5.90 -14.71
C LEU A 217 17.28 -7.28 -15.22
N SER A 218 18.24 -8.19 -15.44
CA SER A 218 18.01 -9.53 -16.02
C SER A 218 17.07 -10.42 -15.19
N LYS A 219 16.90 -10.12 -13.89
CA LYS A 219 15.96 -10.84 -13.00
C LYS A 219 14.57 -10.21 -12.97
N PHE A 220 14.44 -8.98 -13.49
CA PHE A 220 13.17 -8.26 -13.49
C PHE A 220 12.21 -8.86 -14.53
N ASP A 221 11.02 -9.26 -14.09
CA ASP A 221 10.03 -9.95 -14.91
C ASP A 221 8.84 -9.05 -15.27
N LYS A 222 8.25 -8.35 -14.27
CA LYS A 222 6.99 -7.61 -14.48
C LYS A 222 6.89 -6.34 -13.65
N LEU A 223 6.15 -5.38 -14.22
CA LEU A 223 5.68 -4.19 -13.51
C LEU A 223 4.17 -4.29 -13.30
N PHE A 224 3.73 -4.14 -12.03
CA PHE A 224 2.33 -4.01 -11.67
C PHE A 224 1.99 -2.56 -11.32
N LEU A 225 0.88 -2.06 -11.83
CA LEU A 225 0.41 -0.70 -11.60
C LEU A 225 -1.01 -0.70 -11.02
N ALA A 226 -1.25 0.15 -10.02
CA ALA A 226 -2.59 0.42 -9.48
C ALA A 226 -2.67 1.79 -8.79
N GLY A 227 -3.89 2.16 -8.35
CA GLY A 227 -4.16 3.39 -7.61
C GLY A 227 -4.73 4.52 -8.45
N GLU A 228 -4.45 4.53 -9.73
CA GLU A 228 -5.01 5.43 -10.74
C GLU A 228 -4.95 4.76 -12.11
N ARG A 229 -5.63 5.33 -13.10
CA ARG A 229 -5.58 4.79 -14.46
C ARG A 229 -4.16 4.91 -15.01
N ALA A 230 -3.61 3.79 -15.47
CA ALA A 230 -2.35 3.78 -16.20
C ALA A 230 -2.59 4.24 -17.65
N ASP A 231 -1.91 5.31 -18.05
CA ASP A 231 -2.03 5.81 -19.41
C ASP A 231 -1.24 4.94 -20.40
N PRO A 232 -1.80 4.71 -21.63
CA PRO A 232 -1.18 3.84 -22.62
C PRO A 232 0.24 4.24 -23.02
N ASP A 233 0.56 5.52 -23.02
CA ASP A 233 1.88 6.02 -23.46
C ASP A 233 2.96 5.73 -22.43
N THR A 234 2.62 5.75 -21.14
CA THR A 234 3.55 5.36 -20.08
C THR A 234 3.79 3.85 -20.10
N ILE A 235 2.73 3.04 -20.27
CA ILE A 235 2.85 1.58 -20.37
C ILE A 235 3.74 1.21 -21.55
N LYS A 236 3.44 1.69 -22.76
CA LYS A 236 4.22 1.41 -23.99
C LYS A 236 5.68 1.85 -23.86
N TRP A 237 5.92 3.01 -23.24
CA TRP A 237 7.27 3.48 -22.98
C TRP A 237 8.05 2.50 -22.11
N PHE A 238 7.45 2.05 -21.02
CA PHE A 238 8.11 1.13 -20.10
C PHE A 238 8.34 -0.25 -20.74
N GLU A 239 7.33 -0.82 -21.41
CA GLU A 239 7.45 -2.11 -22.11
C GLU A 239 8.54 -2.07 -23.19
N LYS A 240 8.63 -0.98 -23.97
CA LYS A 240 9.70 -0.80 -24.95
C LYS A 240 11.07 -0.71 -24.31
N LEU A 241 11.17 -0.11 -23.14
CA LEU A 241 12.44 0.08 -22.43
C LEU A 241 12.92 -1.21 -21.77
N SER A 242 12.02 -1.92 -21.10
CA SER A 242 12.34 -3.08 -20.24
C SER A 242 12.18 -4.43 -20.94
N ASN A 243 11.43 -4.47 -22.04
CA ASN A 243 10.93 -5.72 -22.64
C ASN A 243 10.13 -6.61 -21.66
N SER A 244 9.58 -6.00 -20.62
CA SER A 244 8.78 -6.67 -19.58
C SER A 244 7.33 -6.21 -19.63
N PRO A 245 6.32 -7.08 -19.45
CA PRO A 245 4.93 -6.70 -19.47
C PRO A 245 4.57 -5.78 -18.30
N VAL A 246 3.65 -4.86 -18.56
CA VAL A 246 3.05 -3.98 -17.55
C VAL A 246 1.62 -4.41 -17.30
N ILE A 247 1.32 -4.76 -16.05
CA ILE A 247 0.02 -5.22 -15.62
C ILE A 247 -0.68 -4.09 -14.86
N ASP A 248 -1.63 -3.43 -15.51
CA ASP A 248 -2.54 -2.50 -14.85
C ASP A 248 -3.65 -3.31 -14.18
N HIS A 249 -3.86 -3.15 -12.87
CA HIS A 249 -4.89 -3.86 -12.14
C HIS A 249 -5.66 -2.93 -11.22
N TRP A 250 -6.91 -3.25 -10.95
CA TRP A 250 -7.82 -2.37 -10.22
C TRP A 250 -8.37 -3.01 -8.96
N TRP A 251 -8.39 -2.23 -7.89
CA TRP A 251 -8.90 -2.56 -6.57
C TRP A 251 -9.10 -1.31 -5.71
N GLN A 252 -9.58 -1.48 -4.51
CA GLN A 252 -9.87 -0.42 -3.55
C GLN A 252 -9.34 -0.79 -2.16
N THR A 253 -9.27 0.20 -1.26
CA THR A 253 -8.93 -0.07 0.15
C THR A 253 -9.88 -1.08 0.76
N GLU A 254 -11.17 -1.00 0.42
CA GLU A 254 -12.23 -1.89 0.89
C GLU A 254 -12.01 -3.35 0.50
N THR A 255 -11.40 -3.60 -0.66
CA THR A 255 -11.18 -4.97 -1.14
C THR A 255 -9.83 -5.55 -0.73
N SER A 256 -8.82 -4.71 -0.39
CA SER A 256 -7.48 -5.16 0.05
C SER A 256 -6.61 -5.80 -1.03
N TRP A 257 -7.18 -6.32 -2.09
CA TRP A 257 -6.53 -7.00 -3.21
C TRP A 257 -7.32 -6.81 -4.51
N ALA A 258 -6.72 -7.19 -5.64
CA ALA A 258 -7.23 -6.87 -6.95
C ALA A 258 -8.62 -7.51 -7.24
N ILE A 259 -9.55 -6.67 -7.70
CA ILE A 259 -10.84 -7.09 -8.26
C ILE A 259 -10.64 -7.53 -9.71
N THR A 260 -9.84 -6.76 -10.48
CA THR A 260 -9.46 -7.11 -11.85
C THR A 260 -7.95 -7.09 -11.99
N SER A 261 -7.41 -8.08 -12.70
CA SER A 261 -5.99 -8.20 -12.99
C SER A 261 -5.77 -9.24 -14.09
N ASP A 262 -4.56 -9.26 -14.64
CA ASP A 262 -3.99 -10.44 -15.26
C ASP A 262 -3.46 -11.36 -14.15
N CYS A 263 -3.91 -12.60 -14.12
CA CYS A 263 -3.45 -13.60 -13.13
C CYS A 263 -2.21 -14.31 -13.68
N THR A 264 -1.07 -13.63 -13.73
CA THR A 264 0.13 -14.08 -14.44
C THR A 264 0.74 -15.37 -13.90
N GLY A 265 0.34 -15.82 -12.71
CA GLY A 265 0.71 -17.12 -12.14
C GLY A 265 -0.20 -18.26 -12.56
N ILE A 266 -1.30 -18.00 -13.28
CA ILE A 266 -2.22 -18.99 -13.83
C ILE A 266 -2.13 -18.98 -15.35
N GLU A 267 -2.46 -17.84 -15.98
CA GLU A 267 -2.47 -17.63 -17.41
C GLU A 267 -2.26 -16.15 -17.69
N SER A 268 -1.45 -15.80 -18.68
CA SER A 268 -1.23 -14.40 -19.09
C SER A 268 -2.03 -14.08 -20.35
N PHE A 269 -2.63 -12.90 -20.36
CA PHE A 269 -3.37 -12.38 -21.50
C PHE A 269 -2.63 -11.23 -22.18
N PRO A 270 -2.87 -10.99 -23.48
CA PRO A 270 -2.34 -9.81 -24.14
C PRO A 270 -2.75 -8.51 -23.47
N VAL A 271 -1.81 -7.61 -23.24
CA VAL A 271 -2.04 -6.30 -22.63
C VAL A 271 -3.02 -5.49 -23.49
N LYS A 272 -4.11 -5.03 -22.88
CA LYS A 272 -5.04 -4.09 -23.45
C LYS A 272 -4.87 -2.74 -22.78
N TYR A 273 -4.17 -1.84 -23.43
CA TYR A 273 -3.82 -0.53 -22.88
C TYR A 273 -5.04 0.27 -22.43
N GLY A 274 -4.97 0.77 -21.19
CA GLY A 274 -6.06 1.51 -20.56
C GLY A 274 -7.19 0.64 -19.98
N SER A 275 -6.96 -0.69 -19.87
CA SER A 275 -7.87 -1.65 -19.25
C SER A 275 -7.15 -2.39 -18.13
N ALA A 276 -7.83 -2.56 -17.00
CA ALA A 276 -7.35 -3.34 -15.85
C ALA A 276 -7.68 -4.84 -15.97
N PHE A 277 -7.65 -5.38 -17.17
CA PHE A 277 -7.86 -6.81 -17.51
C PHE A 277 -9.26 -7.34 -17.18
N LYS A 278 -9.34 -8.50 -16.52
CA LYS A 278 -10.55 -9.26 -16.23
C LYS A 278 -10.79 -9.39 -14.74
N PRO A 279 -12.02 -9.68 -14.29
CA PRO A 279 -12.26 -10.06 -12.90
C PRO A 279 -11.37 -11.25 -12.52
N VAL A 280 -10.73 -11.15 -11.36
CA VAL A 280 -9.95 -12.28 -10.84
C VAL A 280 -10.86 -13.34 -10.23
N PRO A 281 -10.45 -14.61 -10.17
CA PRO A 281 -11.23 -15.67 -9.54
C PRO A 281 -11.72 -15.27 -8.13
N GLY A 282 -13.02 -15.44 -7.90
CA GLY A 282 -13.70 -15.05 -6.68
C GLY A 282 -14.59 -13.81 -6.83
N TYR A 283 -14.40 -12.98 -7.85
CA TYR A 283 -15.28 -11.83 -8.14
C TYR A 283 -16.20 -12.08 -9.33
N ASP A 284 -17.50 -11.93 -9.12
CA ASP A 284 -18.51 -11.83 -10.19
C ASP A 284 -18.81 -10.33 -10.41
N LEU A 285 -18.07 -9.73 -11.36
CA LEU A 285 -18.13 -8.31 -11.68
C LEU A 285 -19.09 -8.06 -12.85
N LYS A 286 -19.96 -7.09 -12.69
CA LYS A 286 -20.92 -6.68 -13.71
C LYS A 286 -20.88 -5.16 -13.90
N VAL A 287 -21.33 -4.71 -15.08
CA VAL A 287 -21.60 -3.30 -15.36
C VAL A 287 -23.10 -3.15 -15.59
N LEU A 288 -23.76 -2.35 -14.74
CA LEU A 288 -25.20 -2.18 -14.76
C LEU A 288 -25.57 -0.75 -15.17
N ASN A 289 -26.68 -0.59 -15.89
CA ASN A 289 -27.27 0.72 -16.13
C ASN A 289 -28.05 1.21 -14.89
N SER A 290 -28.65 2.41 -14.98
CA SER A 290 -29.45 3.01 -13.91
C SER A 290 -30.70 2.21 -13.51
N GLU A 291 -31.15 1.28 -14.39
CA GLU A 291 -32.28 0.37 -14.11
C GLU A 291 -31.83 -0.96 -13.48
N GLY A 292 -30.52 -1.13 -13.21
CA GLY A 292 -29.95 -2.36 -12.66
C GLY A 292 -29.78 -3.51 -13.66
N LYS A 293 -29.89 -3.22 -14.98
CA LYS A 293 -29.69 -4.23 -16.04
C LYS A 293 -28.26 -4.23 -16.53
N GLU A 294 -27.70 -5.42 -16.76
CA GLU A 294 -26.36 -5.60 -17.31
C GLU A 294 -26.24 -4.98 -18.71
N VAL A 295 -25.16 -4.22 -18.95
CA VAL A 295 -24.89 -3.58 -20.23
C VAL A 295 -23.75 -4.29 -20.96
N GLY A 296 -23.82 -4.31 -22.28
CA GLY A 296 -22.79 -4.91 -23.13
C GLY A 296 -21.54 -4.02 -23.31
N PRO A 297 -20.52 -4.55 -23.97
CA PRO A 297 -19.28 -3.83 -24.25
C PRO A 297 -19.51 -2.48 -24.93
N GLY A 298 -18.72 -1.46 -24.52
CA GLY A 298 -18.81 -0.10 -25.06
C GLY A 298 -19.94 0.75 -24.48
N LYS A 299 -20.71 0.23 -23.54
CA LYS A 299 -21.73 0.99 -22.80
C LYS A 299 -21.23 1.37 -21.42
N MET A 300 -21.53 2.58 -20.98
CA MET A 300 -21.26 3.06 -19.63
C MET A 300 -22.30 2.55 -18.64
N GLY A 301 -21.87 2.29 -17.41
CA GLY A 301 -22.72 1.91 -16.30
C GLY A 301 -21.94 1.84 -14.99
N ASP A 302 -22.63 1.49 -13.91
CA ASP A 302 -22.04 1.30 -12.59
C ASP A 302 -21.35 -0.06 -12.50
N ILE A 303 -20.13 -0.06 -11.98
CA ILE A 303 -19.39 -1.30 -11.70
C ILE A 303 -19.91 -1.88 -10.39
N VAL A 304 -20.43 -3.09 -10.43
CA VAL A 304 -20.95 -3.79 -9.26
C VAL A 304 -20.34 -5.17 -9.12
N VAL A 305 -20.22 -5.63 -7.88
CA VAL A 305 -19.75 -6.98 -7.56
C VAL A 305 -20.89 -7.74 -6.91
N LYS A 306 -21.22 -8.91 -7.48
CA LYS A 306 -22.28 -9.78 -6.96
C LYS A 306 -21.82 -10.47 -5.67
N LEU A 307 -22.70 -10.57 -4.69
CA LEU A 307 -22.48 -11.29 -3.44
C LEU A 307 -22.65 -12.82 -3.65
N PRO A 308 -21.93 -13.65 -2.84
CA PRO A 308 -21.02 -13.27 -1.77
C PRO A 308 -19.67 -12.75 -2.27
N LEU A 309 -19.05 -11.88 -1.50
CA LEU A 309 -17.69 -11.42 -1.78
C LEU A 309 -16.65 -12.49 -1.41
N PRO A 310 -15.51 -12.55 -2.11
CA PRO A 310 -14.44 -13.49 -1.74
C PRO A 310 -13.79 -13.12 -0.40
N PRO A 311 -12.98 -14.04 0.21
CA PRO A 311 -12.26 -13.76 1.45
C PRO A 311 -11.31 -12.56 1.36
N GLY A 312 -11.00 -11.95 2.51
CA GLY A 312 -10.02 -10.86 2.62
C GLY A 312 -10.57 -9.47 2.34
N LEU A 313 -11.88 -9.33 2.17
CA LEU A 313 -12.53 -8.03 2.09
C LEU A 313 -12.79 -7.47 3.50
N PHE A 314 -13.27 -6.22 3.57
CA PHE A 314 -13.62 -5.63 4.86
C PHE A 314 -14.79 -6.37 5.53
N GLN A 315 -14.76 -6.46 6.86
CA GLN A 315 -15.84 -7.04 7.64
C GLN A 315 -16.96 -6.02 7.90
N HIS A 316 -16.55 -4.80 8.25
CA HIS A 316 -17.42 -3.66 8.50
C HIS A 316 -16.59 -2.37 8.58
N PHE A 317 -17.26 -1.24 8.67
CA PHE A 317 -16.62 0.05 8.91
C PHE A 317 -16.46 0.26 10.43
N GLY A 318 -15.29 0.74 10.87
CA GLY A 318 -15.06 1.23 12.22
C GLY A 318 -16.04 2.34 12.59
N GLY A 319 -16.31 2.56 13.88
CA GLY A 319 -17.33 3.50 14.37
C GLY A 319 -18.75 2.94 14.37
N GLN A 320 -19.03 1.84 13.67
CA GLN A 320 -20.28 1.10 13.74
C GLN A 320 -20.19 -0.11 14.70
N ILE A 321 -19.01 -0.36 15.26
CA ILE A 321 -18.81 -1.40 16.27
C ILE A 321 -19.21 -0.82 17.61
N LYS A 322 -20.32 -1.30 18.16
CA LYS A 322 -20.53 -1.26 19.60
C LYS A 322 -19.67 -2.36 20.22
N ILE A 323 -18.54 -1.97 20.77
CA ILE A 323 -17.73 -2.83 21.63
C ILE A 323 -18.44 -3.03 22.95
#